data_f84894e56a1d6d1d66644d44f9271fe0
#
_entry.id   f84894e56a1d6d1d66644d44f9271fe0
#
_cell.length_a   1.000
_cell.length_b   1.000
_cell.length_c   1.000
_cell.angle_alpha   90.00
_cell.angle_beta   90.00
_cell.angle_gamma   90.00
#
_symmetry.space_group_name_H-M   'P 1'
#
loop_
_entity.id
_entity.type
_entity.pdbx_description
1 polymer ?
#
loop_
_entity_poly.entity_id
_entity_poly.type
_entity_poly.pdbx_seq_one_letter_code
_entity_poly.pdbx_strand_id
1 'polypeptide(L)'
;MTSKADGQFGGLIMMGLNYSAMVVRRIGQEFQLVQMTCIGADKGNPQTEEILATLKPTAVDKTDYKPGIHEDIYLRLKVKDAKVRFSWSKDGKKYSDCGREFRMKEGKWIGAKFGYIAAESDAKCDRGWVDADWIRVTK
;
A
#
# COMPACT_ATOMS: atom_id res chain seq x y z
N MET A 1 6.17 4.91 7.25
CA MET A 1 6.97 4.82 6.00
C MET A 1 7.91 5.99 5.92
N THR A 2 9.18 5.75 5.69
CA THR A 2 10.18 6.79 5.38
C THR A 2 10.63 6.62 3.94
N SER A 3 10.51 7.66 3.14
CA SER A 3 10.87 7.62 1.73
C SER A 3 11.91 8.68 1.39
N LYS A 4 12.88 8.31 0.58
CA LYS A 4 14.00 9.15 0.14
C LYS A 4 13.96 9.48 -1.34
N ALA A 5 13.12 8.81 -2.11
CA ALA A 5 12.99 9.02 -3.55
C ALA A 5 11.52 8.93 -4.00
N ASP A 6 11.23 9.60 -5.12
CA ASP A 6 9.92 9.51 -5.77
C ASP A 6 9.65 8.07 -6.24
N GLY A 7 8.38 7.70 -6.19
CA GLY A 7 7.92 6.39 -6.62
C GLY A 7 8.10 5.27 -5.61
N GLN A 8 8.80 5.51 -4.49
CA GLN A 8 8.86 4.54 -3.40
C GLN A 8 7.49 4.39 -2.74
N PHE A 9 7.05 3.18 -2.54
CA PHE A 9 5.75 2.90 -1.93
C PHE A 9 5.77 1.70 -0.98
N GLY A 10 4.81 1.69 -0.08
CA GLY A 10 4.58 0.56 0.81
C GLY A 10 3.18 0.52 1.34
N GLY A 11 2.71 -0.65 1.73
CA GLY A 11 1.35 -0.83 2.23
C GLY A 11 0.91 -2.27 2.38
N LEU A 12 -0.40 -2.48 2.27
CA LEU A 12 -1.05 -3.79 2.36
C LEU A 12 -1.46 -4.30 0.98
N ILE A 13 -1.28 -5.58 0.76
CA ILE A 13 -1.68 -6.25 -0.48
C ILE A 13 -2.53 -7.49 -0.19
N MET A 14 -3.54 -7.71 -1.01
CA MET A 14 -4.21 -8.99 -1.19
C MET A 14 -3.80 -9.57 -2.53
N MET A 15 -3.20 -10.74 -2.54
CA MET A 15 -2.57 -11.35 -3.71
C MET A 15 -3.16 -12.73 -4.01
N GLY A 16 -3.43 -12.98 -5.27
CA GLY A 16 -3.83 -14.24 -5.88
C GLY A 16 -3.58 -14.17 -7.38
N LEU A 17 -4.41 -14.78 -8.21
CA LEU A 17 -4.40 -14.58 -9.68
C LEU A 17 -4.83 -13.16 -10.07
N ASN A 18 -5.61 -12.53 -9.21
CA ASN A 18 -5.83 -11.10 -9.18
C ASN A 18 -5.14 -10.54 -7.94
N TYR A 19 -4.71 -9.29 -7.96
CA TYR A 19 -4.26 -8.62 -6.74
C TYR A 19 -4.82 -7.20 -6.63
N SER A 20 -4.92 -6.73 -5.40
CA SER A 20 -5.13 -5.32 -5.10
C SER A 20 -4.31 -4.94 -3.87
N ALA A 21 -3.68 -3.79 -3.94
CA ALA A 21 -2.89 -3.23 -2.86
C ALA A 21 -3.36 -1.81 -2.54
N MET A 22 -3.33 -1.47 -1.26
CA MET A 22 -3.42 -0.09 -0.80
C MET A 22 -2.05 0.33 -0.30
N VAL A 23 -1.47 1.30 -0.95
CA VAL A 23 -0.11 1.74 -0.67
C VAL A 23 -0.04 3.24 -0.44
N VAL A 24 0.96 3.65 0.31
CA VAL A 24 1.41 5.02 0.43
C VAL A 24 2.63 5.19 -0.46
N ARG A 25 2.57 6.09 -1.43
CA ARG A 25 3.62 6.36 -2.41
C ARG A 25 4.11 7.79 -2.28
N ARG A 26 5.43 7.99 -2.31
CA ARG A 26 6.01 9.33 -2.38
C ARG A 26 5.91 9.91 -3.78
N ILE A 27 5.48 11.16 -3.86
CA ILE A 27 5.53 12.00 -5.05
C ILE A 27 6.02 13.40 -4.65
N GLY A 28 7.20 13.78 -5.06
CA GLY A 28 7.83 15.04 -4.67
C GLY A 28 8.04 15.14 -3.16
N GLN A 29 7.38 16.08 -2.51
CA GLN A 29 7.43 16.32 -1.07
C GLN A 29 6.14 15.86 -0.35
N GLU A 30 5.33 15.06 -0.99
CA GLU A 30 4.05 14.58 -0.46
C GLU A 30 3.94 13.06 -0.60
N PHE A 31 2.96 12.49 0.09
CA PHE A 31 2.55 11.11 -0.10
C PHE A 31 1.19 11.04 -0.76
N GLN A 32 1.01 10.05 -1.62
CA GLN A 32 -0.29 9.66 -2.16
C GLN A 32 -0.71 8.33 -1.58
N LEU A 33 -1.96 8.24 -1.14
CA LEU A 33 -2.63 6.97 -0.88
C LEU A 33 -3.19 6.47 -2.21
N VAL A 34 -2.75 5.29 -2.63
CA VAL A 34 -3.07 4.74 -3.95
C VAL A 34 -3.62 3.33 -3.81
N GLN A 35 -4.71 3.03 -4.50
CA GLN A 35 -5.12 1.65 -4.74
C GLN A 35 -4.56 1.19 -6.08
N MET A 36 -3.75 0.13 -6.03
CA MET A 36 -3.24 -0.58 -7.20
C MET A 36 -4.03 -1.86 -7.38
N THR A 37 -4.52 -2.13 -8.59
CA THR A 37 -5.32 -3.34 -8.85
C THR A 37 -4.93 -3.94 -10.18
N CYS A 38 -4.75 -5.26 -10.20
CA CYS A 38 -4.55 -6.03 -11.42
C CYS A 38 -5.48 -7.23 -11.45
N ILE A 39 -6.35 -7.26 -12.45
CA ILE A 39 -7.26 -8.38 -12.72
C ILE A 39 -6.65 -9.23 -13.83
N GLY A 40 -6.39 -10.51 -13.53
CA GLY A 40 -5.69 -11.39 -14.46
C GLY A 40 -4.20 -11.10 -14.54
N ALA A 41 -3.55 -10.92 -13.40
CA ALA A 41 -2.10 -10.74 -13.32
C ALA A 41 -1.33 -11.92 -13.89
N ASP A 42 -1.88 -13.13 -13.75
CA ASP A 42 -1.35 -14.37 -14.35
C ASP A 42 -1.37 -14.37 -15.88
N LYS A 43 -2.14 -13.50 -16.49
CA LYS A 43 -2.26 -13.32 -17.95
C LYS A 43 -1.45 -12.13 -18.48
N GLY A 44 -0.71 -11.44 -17.60
CA GLY A 44 0.04 -10.24 -17.95
C GLY A 44 -0.82 -9.00 -18.18
N ASN A 45 -2.04 -8.98 -17.64
CA ASN A 45 -2.88 -7.79 -17.74
C ASN A 45 -2.25 -6.61 -16.99
N PRO A 46 -2.44 -5.37 -17.46
CA PRO A 46 -1.86 -4.20 -16.83
C PRO A 46 -2.47 -3.92 -15.45
N GLN A 47 -1.65 -3.37 -14.56
CA GLN A 47 -2.10 -2.80 -13.30
C GLN A 47 -2.82 -1.48 -13.56
N THR A 48 -3.91 -1.26 -12.85
CA THR A 48 -4.62 0.03 -12.76
C THR A 48 -4.34 0.69 -11.42
N GLU A 49 -4.30 2.01 -11.39
CA GLU A 49 -4.05 2.79 -10.19
C GLU A 49 -5.14 3.84 -9.99
N GLU A 50 -5.55 4.03 -8.75
CA GLU A 50 -6.49 5.06 -8.33
C GLU A 50 -5.90 5.83 -7.14
N ILE A 51 -5.68 7.15 -7.31
CA ILE A 51 -5.22 8.02 -6.22
C ILE A 51 -6.42 8.36 -5.35
N LEU A 52 -6.36 7.99 -4.09
CA LEU A 52 -7.46 8.13 -3.13
C LEU A 52 -7.33 9.37 -2.26
N ALA A 53 -6.12 9.75 -1.92
CA ALA A 53 -5.82 10.93 -1.10
C ALA A 53 -4.38 11.39 -1.31
N THR A 54 -4.14 12.67 -1.03
CA THR A 54 -2.79 13.24 -0.89
C THR A 54 -2.55 13.61 0.56
N LEU A 55 -1.41 13.20 1.09
CA LEU A 55 -1.04 13.34 2.49
C LEU A 55 0.23 14.17 2.59
N LYS A 56 0.21 15.15 3.48
CA LYS A 56 1.43 15.89 3.83
C LYS A 56 2.25 15.07 4.82
N PRO A 57 3.58 14.98 4.64
CA PRO A 57 4.44 14.27 5.57
C PRO A 57 4.28 14.80 7.01
N THR A 58 4.28 13.87 7.96
CA THR A 58 4.24 14.20 9.40
C THR A 58 5.60 14.70 9.88
N ALA A 59 6.68 14.20 9.28
CA ALA A 59 8.04 14.57 9.65
C ALA A 59 9.01 14.49 8.45
N VAL A 60 10.15 15.18 8.61
CA VAL A 60 11.29 15.06 7.71
C VAL A 60 12.40 14.34 8.46
N ASP A 61 12.80 13.18 7.96
CA ASP A 61 13.94 12.45 8.50
C ASP A 61 15.24 13.06 7.97
N LYS A 62 16.03 13.60 8.88
CA LYS A 62 17.34 14.23 8.59
C LYS A 62 18.52 13.38 9.06
N THR A 63 18.26 12.17 9.52
CA THR A 63 19.28 11.34 10.19
C THR A 63 20.30 10.72 9.25
N ASP A 64 20.09 10.81 7.93
CA ASP A 64 20.95 10.20 6.94
C ASP A 64 21.37 11.21 5.85
N TYR A 65 22.34 10.81 5.03
CA TYR A 65 22.91 11.60 3.93
C TYR A 65 21.87 12.22 2.99
N LYS A 66 20.74 11.53 2.75
CA LYS A 66 19.59 12.05 2.01
C LYS A 66 18.40 12.22 2.96
N PRO A 67 17.88 13.46 3.13
CA PRO A 67 16.67 13.67 3.91
C PRO A 67 15.49 12.89 3.32
N GLY A 68 14.82 12.12 4.15
CA GLY A 68 13.58 11.43 3.81
C GLY A 68 12.36 12.18 4.31
N ILE A 69 11.22 11.95 3.69
CA ILE A 69 9.93 12.34 4.25
C ILE A 69 9.27 11.15 4.93
N HIS A 70 8.58 11.39 6.03
CA HIS A 70 7.99 10.36 6.87
C HIS A 70 6.50 10.59 7.05
N GLU A 71 5.72 9.49 7.00
CA GLU A 71 4.30 9.49 7.32
C GLU A 71 3.93 8.19 8.06
N ASP A 72 3.20 8.36 9.16
CA ASP A 72 2.56 7.27 9.87
C ASP A 72 1.12 7.12 9.37
N ILE A 73 0.76 5.90 9.02
CA ILE A 73 -0.56 5.62 8.51
C ILE A 73 -1.06 4.25 8.97
N TYR A 74 -2.34 4.17 9.24
CA TYR A 74 -3.02 2.94 9.61
C TYR A 74 -3.84 2.44 8.43
N LEU A 75 -3.50 1.27 7.92
CA LEU A 75 -4.20 0.63 6.83
C LEU A 75 -4.99 -0.57 7.35
N ARG A 76 -6.19 -0.75 6.84
CA ARG A 76 -7.05 -1.88 7.17
C ARG A 76 -7.54 -2.54 5.89
N LEU A 77 -7.53 -3.86 5.90
CA LEU A 77 -8.06 -4.71 4.86
C LEU A 77 -9.16 -5.58 5.49
N LYS A 78 -10.38 -5.51 4.94
CA LYS A 78 -11.50 -6.36 5.34
C LYS A 78 -11.81 -7.33 4.22
N VAL A 79 -12.00 -8.60 4.58
CA VAL A 79 -12.41 -9.65 3.65
C VAL A 79 -13.77 -10.20 4.06
N LYS A 80 -14.71 -10.23 3.12
CA LYS A 80 -16.00 -10.87 3.27
C LYS A 80 -16.46 -11.45 1.94
N ASP A 81 -16.84 -12.72 1.91
CA ASP A 81 -17.35 -13.39 0.70
C ASP A 81 -16.46 -13.23 -0.54
N ALA A 82 -15.15 -13.43 -0.36
CA ALA A 82 -14.11 -13.21 -1.38
C ALA A 82 -14.01 -11.77 -1.90
N LYS A 83 -14.63 -10.81 -1.24
CA LYS A 83 -14.53 -9.39 -1.53
C LYS A 83 -13.64 -8.71 -0.52
N VAL A 84 -12.80 -7.82 -1.00
CA VAL A 84 -11.83 -7.06 -0.22
C VAL A 84 -12.20 -5.59 -0.27
N ARG A 85 -12.22 -4.97 0.90
CA ARG A 85 -12.33 -3.51 1.04
C ARG A 85 -11.16 -2.99 1.84
N PHE A 86 -10.63 -1.89 1.38
CA PHE A 86 -9.60 -1.16 2.10
C PHE A 86 -10.18 0.01 2.85
N SER A 87 -9.55 0.33 3.95
CA SER A 87 -9.79 1.58 4.69
C SER A 87 -8.49 2.05 5.32
N TRP A 88 -8.42 3.32 5.62
CA TRP A 88 -7.25 3.94 6.19
C TRP A 88 -7.61 4.92 7.30
N SER A 89 -6.63 5.24 8.13
CA SER A 89 -6.75 6.20 9.22
C SER A 89 -5.42 6.90 9.48
N LYS A 90 -5.47 8.15 9.91
CA LYS A 90 -4.30 8.88 10.42
C LYS A 90 -4.04 8.64 11.91
N ASP A 91 -5.07 8.32 12.67
CA ASP A 91 -5.01 8.25 14.14
C ASP A 91 -5.20 6.82 14.68
N GLY A 92 -5.43 5.85 13.79
CA GLY A 92 -5.72 4.46 14.16
C GLY A 92 -7.09 4.23 14.81
N LYS A 93 -7.91 5.27 14.94
CA LYS A 93 -9.21 5.22 15.60
C LYS A 93 -10.36 5.34 14.62
N LYS A 94 -10.36 6.38 13.79
CA LYS A 94 -11.38 6.62 12.77
C LYS A 94 -10.87 6.15 11.42
N TYR A 95 -11.49 5.11 10.89
CA TYR A 95 -11.17 4.55 9.58
C TYR A 95 -12.19 5.01 8.53
N SER A 96 -11.69 5.48 7.41
CA SER A 96 -12.48 5.81 6.23
C SER A 96 -12.31 4.72 5.18
N ASP A 97 -13.42 4.14 4.74
CA ASP A 97 -13.42 3.21 3.61
C ASP A 97 -13.02 3.99 2.35
N CYS A 98 -12.21 3.40 1.51
CA CYS A 98 -11.67 4.06 0.34
C CYS A 98 -11.37 3.08 -0.79
N GLY A 99 -11.33 3.63 -2.00
CA GLY A 99 -11.10 2.86 -3.20
C GLY A 99 -12.28 1.97 -3.58
N ARG A 100 -12.03 1.08 -4.53
CA ARG A 100 -13.03 0.15 -5.06
C ARG A 100 -12.98 -1.18 -4.35
N GLU A 101 -14.15 -1.81 -4.19
CA GLU A 101 -14.23 -3.20 -3.77
C GLU A 101 -13.51 -4.09 -4.79
N PHE A 102 -12.66 -4.95 -4.28
CA PHE A 102 -11.87 -5.88 -5.07
C PHE A 102 -12.35 -7.31 -4.81
N ARG A 103 -12.63 -8.06 -5.89
CA ARG A 103 -12.92 -9.47 -5.78
C ARG A 103 -11.64 -10.28 -5.94
N MET A 104 -11.20 -10.92 -4.85
CA MET A 104 -10.02 -11.76 -4.90
C MET A 104 -10.28 -13.03 -5.71
N LYS A 105 -9.25 -13.51 -6.35
CA LYS A 105 -9.20 -14.80 -7.02
C LYS A 105 -8.01 -15.56 -6.47
N GLU A 106 -8.28 -16.75 -5.97
CA GLU A 106 -7.25 -17.63 -5.41
C GLU A 106 -6.13 -17.93 -6.41
N GLY A 107 -4.94 -18.18 -5.91
CA GLY A 107 -3.81 -18.67 -6.71
C GLY A 107 -4.01 -20.14 -7.11
N LYS A 108 -3.22 -20.62 -8.07
CA LYS A 108 -3.33 -21.99 -8.60
C LYS A 108 -3.09 -23.07 -7.56
N TRP A 109 -2.19 -22.82 -6.61
CA TRP A 109 -1.72 -23.81 -5.64
C TRP A 109 -1.97 -23.42 -4.19
N ILE A 110 -2.13 -22.13 -3.96
CA ILE A 110 -2.26 -21.54 -2.64
C ILE A 110 -3.37 -20.52 -2.73
N GLY A 111 -4.31 -20.52 -1.80
CA GLY A 111 -5.37 -19.51 -1.75
C GLY A 111 -4.88 -18.06 -1.86
N ALA A 112 -5.76 -17.11 -1.86
CA ALA A 112 -5.39 -15.70 -1.81
C ALA A 112 -4.67 -15.39 -0.49
N LYS A 113 -3.61 -14.60 -0.55
CA LYS A 113 -2.78 -14.19 0.60
C LYS A 113 -2.84 -12.70 0.80
N PHE A 114 -2.79 -12.27 2.04
CA PHE A 114 -2.52 -10.87 2.38
C PHE A 114 -1.11 -10.71 2.95
N GLY A 115 -0.57 -9.52 2.83
CA GLY A 115 0.75 -9.21 3.36
C GLY A 115 1.12 -7.76 3.21
N TYR A 116 2.36 -7.46 3.56
CA TYR A 116 2.99 -6.17 3.29
C TYR A 116 3.63 -6.18 1.91
N ILE A 117 3.64 -5.01 1.30
CA ILE A 117 4.40 -4.73 0.09
C ILE A 117 5.24 -3.48 0.33
N ALA A 118 6.48 -3.52 -0.10
CA ALA A 118 7.35 -2.36 -0.21
C ALA A 118 8.12 -2.48 -1.51
N ALA A 119 8.07 -1.44 -2.33
CA ALA A 119 8.76 -1.44 -3.62
C ALA A 119 9.04 -0.01 -4.09
N GLU A 120 9.72 0.08 -5.19
CA GLU A 120 10.09 1.31 -5.87
C GLU A 120 9.71 1.21 -7.34
N SER A 121 9.17 2.27 -7.91
CA SER A 121 8.79 2.30 -9.32
C SER A 121 9.97 2.49 -10.27
N ASP A 122 11.13 2.92 -9.74
CA ASP A 122 12.36 3.16 -10.50
C ASP A 122 13.55 2.52 -9.77
N ALA A 123 14.37 1.76 -10.48
CA ALA A 123 15.44 0.89 -9.92
C ALA A 123 16.64 1.65 -9.35
N LYS A 124 16.45 2.77 -8.67
CA LYS A 124 17.53 3.62 -8.14
C LYS A 124 18.06 3.25 -6.76
N CYS A 125 17.50 2.25 -6.10
CA CYS A 125 17.96 1.73 -4.79
C CYS A 125 18.23 2.79 -3.72
N ASP A 126 17.40 3.81 -3.61
CA ASP A 126 17.54 4.89 -2.66
C ASP A 126 16.86 4.53 -1.31
N ARG A 127 17.47 3.71 -0.51
CA ARG A 127 17.25 3.42 0.93
C ARG A 127 15.99 3.99 1.63
N GLY A 128 14.81 3.87 1.02
CA GLY A 128 13.53 4.07 1.72
C GLY A 128 13.16 2.80 2.49
N TRP A 129 12.36 2.91 3.53
CA TRP A 129 11.88 1.75 4.28
C TRP A 129 10.43 1.92 4.74
N VAL A 130 9.83 0.80 4.99
CA VAL A 130 8.51 0.70 5.61
C VAL A 130 8.66 -0.13 6.87
N ASP A 131 8.37 0.47 8.01
CA ASP A 131 8.29 -0.22 9.28
C ASP A 131 6.84 -0.58 9.55
N ALA A 132 6.58 -1.84 9.89
CA ALA A 132 5.29 -2.26 10.37
C ALA A 132 5.36 -2.36 11.90
N ASP A 133 4.79 -1.39 12.58
CA ASP A 133 4.80 -1.35 14.04
C ASP A 133 3.99 -2.51 14.62
N TRP A 134 2.81 -2.78 14.06
CA TRP A 134 2.01 -3.93 14.44
C TRP A 134 1.07 -4.40 13.33
N ILE A 135 0.66 -5.65 13.42
CA ILE A 135 -0.43 -6.22 12.63
C ILE A 135 -1.45 -6.88 13.57
N ARG A 136 -2.72 -6.66 13.32
CA ARG A 136 -3.81 -7.35 14.02
C ARG A 136 -4.70 -8.05 13.01
N VAL A 137 -4.89 -9.34 13.20
CA VAL A 137 -5.83 -10.15 12.43
C VAL A 137 -7.00 -10.50 13.33
N THR A 138 -8.22 -10.19 12.89
CA THR A 138 -9.45 -10.50 13.62
C THR A 138 -10.40 -11.27 12.71
N LYS A 139 -11.17 -12.17 13.29
CA LYS A 139 -12.26 -12.89 12.61
C LYS A 139 -13.53 -12.06 12.61
#